data_d51526a6f960b6bfde177d5f0c945184
#
_entry.id   d51526a6f960b6bfde177d5f0c945184
#
_cell.length_a   1.000
_cell.length_b   1.000
_cell.length_c   1.000
_cell.angle_alpha   90.00
_cell.angle_beta   90.00
_cell.angle_gamma   90.00
#
_symmetry.space_group_name_H-M   'P 1'
#
loop_
_entity.id
_entity.type
_entity.pdbx_description
1 polymer ?
#
loop_
_entity_poly.entity_id
_entity_poly.type
_entity_poly.pdbx_seq_one_letter_code
_entity_poly.pdbx_strand_id
1 'polypeptide(L)'
;MTKTIAAVAVAATMAVSMGACAATANPFGLVYQNAITKNEPGKVNIHSVTYNLHGLKIAANVYTPAGYDSKKSYPAIVIAHPNGGVKEQVAGLFAERLAGKGYITITADAAYQGASEGEPRHTDKPQFRTEDIWGMTDYISTYPGVDAQRLGAFGICGGGGY
;
A
#
# COMPACT_ATOMS: atom_id res chain seq x y z
N MET A 1 71.25 18.61 -34.12
CA MET A 1 70.74 18.81 -32.73
C MET A 1 69.18 18.86 -32.76
N THR A 2 68.56 17.75 -32.61
CA THR A 2 67.07 17.61 -32.67
C THR A 2 66.55 17.59 -31.26
N LYS A 3 65.78 18.59 -30.86
CA LYS A 3 65.14 18.69 -29.55
C LYS A 3 63.78 17.97 -29.62
N THR A 4 63.68 16.87 -28.90
CA THR A 4 62.41 16.13 -28.70
C THR A 4 61.60 16.79 -27.59
N ILE A 5 60.42 17.28 -27.91
CA ILE A 5 59.45 17.81 -26.93
C ILE A 5 58.55 16.66 -26.49
N ALA A 6 58.64 16.26 -25.20
CA ALA A 6 57.75 15.29 -24.62
C ALA A 6 56.45 15.99 -24.17
N ALA A 7 55.33 15.63 -24.76
CA ALA A 7 54.00 16.05 -24.31
C ALA A 7 53.53 15.18 -23.16
N VAL A 8 53.34 15.75 -21.99
CA VAL A 8 52.73 15.09 -20.84
C VAL A 8 51.19 15.30 -20.91
N ALA A 9 50.47 14.26 -21.24
CA ALA A 9 49.02 14.27 -21.17
C ALA A 9 48.57 13.97 -19.72
N VAL A 10 47.99 14.97 -19.05
CA VAL A 10 47.35 14.80 -17.74
C VAL A 10 45.90 14.41 -18.00
N ALA A 11 45.57 13.11 -17.83
CA ALA A 11 44.21 12.64 -17.84
C ALA A 11 43.57 12.89 -16.47
N ALA A 12 42.72 13.91 -16.37
CA ALA A 12 41.90 14.17 -15.20
C ALA A 12 40.69 13.22 -15.23
N THR A 13 40.76 12.12 -14.48
CA THR A 13 39.58 11.25 -14.22
C THR A 13 38.67 11.94 -13.22
N MET A 14 37.57 12.54 -13.68
CA MET A 14 36.46 12.94 -12.81
C MET A 14 35.72 11.68 -12.35
N ALA A 15 36.00 11.25 -11.13
CA ALA A 15 35.17 10.28 -10.45
C ALA A 15 33.84 10.94 -10.04
N VAL A 16 32.80 10.79 -10.85
CA VAL A 16 31.44 11.12 -10.44
C VAL A 16 31.03 10.10 -9.41
N SER A 17 31.13 10.45 -8.13
CA SER A 17 30.55 9.68 -7.04
C SER A 17 29.01 9.79 -7.17
N MET A 18 28.37 8.85 -7.85
CA MET A 18 26.95 8.62 -7.70
C MET A 18 26.72 8.15 -6.27
N GLY A 19 26.43 9.09 -5.38
CA GLY A 19 25.86 8.79 -4.08
C GLY A 19 24.54 8.10 -4.32
N ALA A 20 24.51 6.77 -4.25
CA ALA A 20 23.29 6.02 -4.14
C ALA A 20 22.64 6.47 -2.82
N CYS A 21 21.68 7.39 -2.91
CA CYS A 21 20.75 7.63 -1.84
C CYS A 21 19.98 6.31 -1.69
N ALA A 22 20.44 5.43 -0.80
CA ALA A 22 19.69 4.28 -0.37
C ALA A 22 18.41 4.85 0.26
N ALA A 23 17.34 4.91 -0.51
CA ALA A 23 16.01 5.14 0.03
C ALA A 23 15.84 4.05 1.09
N THR A 24 15.77 4.45 2.37
CA THR A 24 15.46 3.53 3.45
C THR A 24 14.16 2.86 3.05
N ALA A 25 14.23 1.54 2.77
CA ALA A 25 13.07 0.79 2.31
C ALA A 25 11.96 1.00 3.33
N ASN A 26 10.80 1.48 2.89
CA ASN A 26 9.64 1.63 3.77
C ASN A 26 9.28 0.25 4.33
N PRO A 27 9.27 0.05 5.67
CA PRO A 27 9.08 -1.26 6.28
C PRO A 27 7.70 -1.85 6.00
N PHE A 28 6.74 -1.02 5.57
CA PHE A 28 5.40 -1.45 5.16
C PHE A 28 5.28 -1.68 3.64
N GLY A 29 6.38 -1.54 2.89
CA GLY A 29 6.38 -1.69 1.43
C GLY A 29 5.67 -0.57 0.66
N LEU A 30 5.23 0.50 1.33
CA LEU A 30 4.51 1.61 0.70
C LEU A 30 5.41 2.38 -0.26
N VAL A 31 4.92 2.65 -1.47
CA VAL A 31 5.71 3.20 -2.59
C VAL A 31 5.26 4.59 -3.05
N TYR A 32 4.53 5.32 -2.21
CA TYR A 32 4.10 6.69 -2.49
C TYR A 32 4.81 7.70 -1.59
N GLN A 33 4.83 8.95 -2.03
CA GLN A 33 5.51 10.04 -1.32
C GLN A 33 4.87 10.31 0.05
N ASN A 34 5.71 10.52 1.07
CA ASN A 34 5.33 10.77 2.46
C ASN A 34 4.52 9.62 3.11
N ALA A 35 4.70 8.39 2.62
CA ALA A 35 4.09 7.22 3.22
C ALA A 35 4.56 7.00 4.67
N ILE A 36 3.70 6.37 5.48
CA ILE A 36 4.03 5.98 6.86
C ILE A 36 5.23 5.04 6.85
N THR A 37 6.26 5.36 7.63
CA THR A 37 7.46 4.52 7.81
C THR A 37 7.53 3.85 9.18
N LYS A 38 6.70 4.29 10.12
CA LYS A 38 6.57 3.72 11.47
C LYS A 38 5.22 4.07 12.06
N ASN A 39 4.73 3.21 12.93
CA ASN A 39 3.55 3.51 13.75
C ASN A 39 3.95 4.37 14.95
N GLU A 40 3.16 5.38 15.25
CA GLU A 40 3.38 6.31 16.36
C GLU A 40 2.08 6.62 17.09
N PRO A 41 2.10 6.76 18.42
CA PRO A 41 0.95 7.24 19.18
C PRO A 41 0.45 8.60 18.64
N GLY A 42 -0.86 8.75 18.51
CA GLY A 42 -1.46 10.01 18.05
C GLY A 42 -1.33 10.29 16.55
N LYS A 43 -0.79 9.37 15.79
CA LYS A 43 -0.68 9.44 14.31
C LYS A 43 -1.62 8.42 13.66
N VAL A 44 -1.79 8.54 12.35
CA VAL A 44 -2.34 7.45 11.54
C VAL A 44 -1.37 6.27 11.61
N ASN A 45 -1.90 5.09 11.88
CA ASN A 45 -1.12 3.87 12.00
C ASN A 45 -1.60 2.83 10.99
N ILE A 46 -0.68 1.94 10.59
CA ILE A 46 -0.92 0.87 9.64
C ILE A 46 -0.73 -0.50 10.33
N HIS A 47 -1.64 -1.43 10.04
CA HIS A 47 -1.65 -2.78 10.60
C HIS A 47 -1.79 -3.78 9.45
N SER A 48 -0.72 -4.54 9.17
CA SER A 48 -0.79 -5.62 8.19
C SER A 48 -1.58 -6.79 8.77
N VAL A 49 -2.58 -7.23 8.04
CA VAL A 49 -3.51 -8.29 8.43
C VAL A 49 -3.69 -9.30 7.30
N THR A 50 -4.23 -10.46 7.65
CA THR A 50 -4.67 -11.45 6.66
C THR A 50 -6.05 -11.98 7.06
N TYR A 51 -6.86 -12.33 6.05
CA TYR A 51 -8.14 -13.00 6.25
C TYR A 51 -8.35 -14.07 5.18
N ASN A 52 -9.30 -14.98 5.42
CA ASN A 52 -9.66 -16.02 4.45
C ASN A 52 -10.81 -15.54 3.56
N LEU A 53 -10.66 -15.73 2.25
CA LEU A 53 -11.70 -15.52 1.26
C LEU A 53 -11.77 -16.75 0.35
N HIS A 54 -12.84 -17.53 0.46
CA HIS A 54 -13.05 -18.76 -0.32
C HIS A 54 -11.86 -19.73 -0.29
N GLY A 55 -11.20 -19.85 0.87
CA GLY A 55 -10.04 -20.72 1.06
C GLY A 55 -8.69 -20.09 0.69
N LEU A 56 -8.67 -18.89 0.13
CA LEU A 56 -7.46 -18.14 -0.14
C LEU A 56 -7.11 -17.21 1.02
N LYS A 57 -5.84 -17.14 1.38
CA LYS A 57 -5.32 -16.16 2.34
C LYS A 57 -5.09 -14.82 1.62
N ILE A 58 -5.84 -13.81 2.03
CA ILE A 58 -5.78 -12.45 1.48
C ILE A 58 -4.92 -11.58 2.37
N ALA A 59 -3.96 -10.89 1.79
CA ALA A 59 -3.09 -9.94 2.46
C ALA A 59 -3.66 -8.52 2.37
N ALA A 60 -3.80 -7.85 3.51
CA ALA A 60 -4.37 -6.52 3.59
C ALA A 60 -3.63 -5.62 4.58
N ASN A 61 -3.84 -4.32 4.44
CA ASN A 61 -3.43 -3.31 5.40
C ASN A 61 -4.66 -2.55 5.91
N VAL A 62 -4.81 -2.50 7.23
CA VAL A 62 -5.78 -1.66 7.91
C VAL A 62 -5.07 -0.39 8.38
N TYR A 63 -5.68 0.76 8.16
CA TYR A 63 -5.19 2.04 8.66
C TYR A 63 -6.15 2.57 9.71
N THR A 64 -5.61 2.97 10.85
CA THR A 64 -6.39 3.55 11.95
C THR A 64 -6.11 5.04 12.08
N PRO A 65 -7.12 5.87 12.39
CA PRO A 65 -6.96 7.31 12.50
C PRO A 65 -6.03 7.72 13.65
N ALA A 66 -5.56 8.96 13.61
CA ALA A 66 -4.81 9.54 14.71
C ALA A 66 -5.63 9.50 16.01
N GLY A 67 -5.01 9.04 17.10
CA GLY A 67 -5.70 8.89 18.38
C GLY A 67 -6.77 7.81 18.40
N TYR A 68 -6.63 6.78 17.55
CA TYR A 68 -7.51 5.63 17.51
C TYR A 68 -7.66 4.99 18.91
N ASP A 69 -8.90 4.69 19.25
CA ASP A 69 -9.29 3.97 20.47
C ASP A 69 -10.34 2.94 20.08
N SER A 70 -10.05 1.66 20.27
CA SER A 70 -10.93 0.56 19.91
C SER A 70 -12.29 0.54 20.62
N LYS A 71 -12.45 1.36 21.67
CA LYS A 71 -13.71 1.52 22.41
C LYS A 71 -14.62 2.60 21.80
N LYS A 72 -14.10 3.39 20.87
CA LYS A 72 -14.87 4.39 20.12
C LYS A 72 -15.47 3.78 18.87
N SER A 73 -16.40 4.51 18.24
CA SER A 73 -17.11 4.09 17.03
C SER A 73 -16.66 4.95 15.85
N TYR A 74 -16.11 4.31 14.82
CA TYR A 74 -15.56 4.93 13.61
C TYR A 74 -16.29 4.43 12.37
N PRO A 75 -16.59 5.30 11.40
CA PRO A 75 -16.96 4.84 10.07
C PRO A 75 -15.77 4.16 9.40
N ALA A 76 -16.03 3.19 8.52
CA ALA A 76 -14.95 2.54 7.81
C ALA A 76 -15.14 2.57 6.29
N ILE A 77 -14.02 2.51 5.54
CA ILE A 77 -14.01 2.52 4.09
C ILE A 77 -13.10 1.40 3.59
N VAL A 78 -13.64 0.56 2.72
CA VAL A 78 -12.85 -0.41 1.95
C VAL A 78 -12.33 0.26 0.68
N ILE A 79 -11.08 -0.03 0.29
CA ILE A 79 -10.45 0.62 -0.85
C ILE A 79 -9.90 -0.44 -1.79
N ALA A 80 -10.49 -0.51 -2.99
CA ALA A 80 -10.08 -1.44 -4.03
C ALA A 80 -9.07 -0.79 -4.98
N HIS A 81 -7.93 -1.47 -5.17
CA HIS A 81 -6.84 -1.01 -6.04
C HIS A 81 -7.18 -1.17 -7.54
N PRO A 82 -6.48 -0.43 -8.44
CA PRO A 82 -6.62 -0.61 -9.88
C PRO A 82 -6.24 -2.03 -10.33
N ASN A 83 -6.68 -2.43 -11.54
CA ASN A 83 -6.23 -3.68 -12.14
C ASN A 83 -4.69 -3.71 -12.21
N GLY A 84 -4.09 -4.84 -11.79
CA GLY A 84 -2.64 -5.00 -11.71
C GLY A 84 -1.95 -4.19 -10.62
N GLY A 85 -2.72 -3.48 -9.77
CA GLY A 85 -2.18 -2.77 -8.60
C GLY A 85 -2.01 -3.68 -7.38
N VAL A 86 -1.44 -3.12 -6.32
CA VAL A 86 -1.30 -3.75 -5.00
C VAL A 86 -1.61 -2.74 -3.89
N LYS A 87 -1.88 -3.23 -2.70
CA LYS A 87 -2.27 -2.44 -1.52
C LYS A 87 -1.23 -1.39 -1.10
N GLU A 88 0.04 -1.56 -1.45
CA GLU A 88 1.13 -0.63 -1.12
C GLU A 88 1.20 0.60 -2.04
N GLN A 89 0.43 0.61 -3.11
CA GLN A 89 0.44 1.67 -4.13
C GLN A 89 -0.66 2.71 -3.88
N VAL A 90 -1.34 3.16 -4.94
CA VAL A 90 -2.34 4.23 -4.88
C VAL A 90 -3.49 3.93 -3.91
N ALA A 91 -3.88 2.67 -3.74
CA ALA A 91 -4.92 2.29 -2.79
C ALA A 91 -4.48 2.55 -1.34
N GLY A 92 -3.22 2.24 -1.01
CA GLY A 92 -2.61 2.57 0.28
C GLY A 92 -2.54 4.08 0.54
N LEU A 93 -2.19 4.87 -0.49
CA LEU A 93 -2.19 6.33 -0.41
C LEU A 93 -3.56 6.89 -0.01
N PHE A 94 -4.63 6.41 -0.66
CA PHE A 94 -5.99 6.87 -0.31
C PHE A 94 -6.43 6.33 1.05
N ALA A 95 -6.05 5.09 1.40
CA ALA A 95 -6.34 4.51 2.71
C ALA A 95 -5.72 5.36 3.83
N GLU A 96 -4.46 5.73 3.72
CA GLU A 96 -3.77 6.61 4.68
C GLU A 96 -4.43 7.99 4.77
N ARG A 97 -4.75 8.60 3.64
CA ARG A 97 -5.38 9.93 3.60
C ARG A 97 -6.78 9.95 4.23
N LEU A 98 -7.58 8.91 3.97
CA LEU A 98 -8.92 8.79 4.55
C LEU A 98 -8.85 8.45 6.04
N ALA A 99 -7.87 7.67 6.48
CA ALA A 99 -7.60 7.46 7.90
C ALA A 99 -7.23 8.78 8.60
N GLY A 100 -6.47 9.66 7.93
CA GLY A 100 -6.20 11.02 8.40
C GLY A 100 -7.44 11.91 8.54
N LYS A 101 -8.59 11.51 7.95
CA LYS A 101 -9.89 12.17 8.08
C LYS A 101 -10.80 11.52 9.13
N GLY A 102 -10.31 10.54 9.87
CA GLY A 102 -11.04 9.90 10.97
C GLY A 102 -11.76 8.60 10.61
N TYR A 103 -11.51 8.03 9.44
CA TYR A 103 -12.03 6.72 9.05
C TYR A 103 -11.07 5.61 9.49
N ILE A 104 -11.60 4.42 9.78
CA ILE A 104 -10.80 3.20 9.70
C ILE A 104 -10.86 2.74 8.25
N THR A 105 -9.73 2.43 7.63
CA THR A 105 -9.70 2.04 6.23
C THR A 105 -8.98 0.72 6.05
N ILE A 106 -9.36 -0.03 5.01
CA ILE A 106 -8.69 -1.26 4.62
C ILE A 106 -8.43 -1.25 3.11
N THR A 107 -7.27 -1.71 2.72
CA THR A 107 -6.98 -2.09 1.33
C THR A 107 -6.26 -3.43 1.31
N ALA A 108 -6.64 -4.30 0.39
CA ALA A 108 -6.07 -5.63 0.25
C ALA A 108 -5.45 -5.79 -1.13
N ASP A 109 -4.48 -6.69 -1.26
CA ASP A 109 -4.16 -7.27 -2.55
C ASP A 109 -5.33 -8.15 -2.97
N ALA A 110 -5.85 -7.96 -4.17
CA ALA A 110 -6.89 -8.83 -4.70
C ALA A 110 -6.42 -10.29 -4.74
N ALA A 111 -7.34 -11.23 -4.65
CA ALA A 111 -7.03 -12.65 -4.86
C ALA A 111 -6.21 -12.83 -6.14
N TYR A 112 -5.23 -13.73 -6.14
CA TYR A 112 -4.29 -14.01 -7.24
C TYR A 112 -3.22 -12.91 -7.48
N GLN A 113 -3.18 -11.82 -6.69
CA GLN A 113 -2.28 -10.69 -6.90
C GLN A 113 -1.46 -10.38 -5.64
N GLY A 114 -0.34 -9.66 -5.82
CA GLY A 114 0.50 -9.19 -4.72
C GLY A 114 0.91 -10.30 -3.75
N ALA A 115 0.68 -10.09 -2.46
CA ALA A 115 0.94 -11.03 -1.38
C ALA A 115 -0.27 -11.94 -1.06
N SER A 116 -1.42 -11.76 -1.72
CA SER A 116 -2.58 -12.65 -1.60
C SER A 116 -2.35 -13.95 -2.37
N GLU A 117 -2.98 -15.02 -1.89
CA GLU A 117 -2.91 -16.34 -2.51
C GLU A 117 -3.77 -16.43 -3.78
N GLY A 118 -3.64 -17.54 -4.50
CA GLY A 118 -4.40 -17.92 -5.68
C GLY A 118 -3.52 -18.19 -6.90
N GLU A 119 -3.91 -19.20 -7.67
CA GLU A 119 -3.27 -19.61 -8.92
C GLU A 119 -4.35 -19.80 -10.02
N PRO A 120 -4.03 -19.50 -11.30
CA PRO A 120 -2.78 -18.89 -11.76
C PRO A 120 -2.66 -17.42 -11.33
N ARG A 121 -1.43 -16.97 -11.04
CA ARG A 121 -1.15 -15.59 -10.62
C ARG A 121 -1.64 -14.59 -11.67
N HIS A 122 -1.94 -13.37 -11.20
CA HIS A 122 -2.43 -12.26 -12.02
C HIS A 122 -3.78 -12.51 -12.72
N THR A 123 -4.55 -13.49 -12.23
CA THR A 123 -5.94 -13.63 -12.64
C THR A 123 -6.72 -12.41 -12.17
N ASP A 124 -7.39 -11.75 -13.11
CA ASP A 124 -8.20 -10.56 -12.85
C ASP A 124 -9.54 -10.69 -13.58
N LYS A 125 -10.60 -11.03 -12.84
CA LYS A 125 -11.95 -11.17 -13.36
C LYS A 125 -12.91 -10.28 -12.56
N PRO A 126 -13.90 -9.64 -13.22
CA PRO A 126 -14.84 -8.75 -12.53
C PRO A 126 -15.49 -9.37 -11.29
N GLN A 127 -15.94 -10.62 -11.39
CA GLN A 127 -16.54 -11.34 -10.27
C GLN A 127 -15.60 -11.52 -9.09
N PHE A 128 -14.32 -11.83 -9.33
CA PHE A 128 -13.34 -11.99 -8.25
C PHE A 128 -13.07 -10.64 -7.56
N ARG A 129 -13.02 -9.56 -8.35
CA ARG A 129 -12.84 -8.22 -7.79
C ARG A 129 -14.01 -7.80 -6.90
N THR A 130 -15.23 -8.16 -7.29
CA THR A 130 -16.41 -7.93 -6.46
C THR A 130 -16.34 -8.72 -5.15
N GLU A 131 -15.94 -10.00 -5.23
CA GLU A 131 -15.73 -10.85 -4.05
C GLU A 131 -14.63 -10.32 -3.13
N ASP A 132 -13.53 -9.78 -3.67
CA ASP A 132 -12.47 -9.14 -2.89
C ASP A 132 -13.00 -7.94 -2.09
N ILE A 133 -13.89 -7.13 -2.68
CA ILE A 133 -14.52 -6.00 -1.99
C ILE A 133 -15.44 -6.49 -0.87
N TRP A 134 -16.22 -7.53 -1.11
CA TRP A 134 -17.05 -8.18 -0.09
C TRP A 134 -16.18 -8.73 1.05
N GLY A 135 -15.11 -9.45 0.74
CA GLY A 135 -14.19 -9.98 1.74
C GLY A 135 -13.55 -8.90 2.61
N MET A 136 -13.14 -7.77 2.03
CA MET A 136 -12.67 -6.61 2.80
C MET A 136 -13.78 -6.03 3.69
N THR A 137 -15.01 -5.96 3.18
CA THR A 137 -16.16 -5.42 3.92
C THR A 137 -16.50 -6.31 5.11
N ASP A 138 -16.55 -7.62 4.91
CA ASP A 138 -16.81 -8.58 5.98
C ASP A 138 -15.73 -8.49 7.06
N TYR A 139 -14.46 -8.48 6.67
CA TYR A 139 -13.36 -8.38 7.61
C TYR A 139 -13.40 -7.08 8.42
N ILE A 140 -13.53 -5.92 7.74
CA ILE A 140 -13.45 -4.63 8.40
C ILE A 140 -14.68 -4.36 9.29
N SER A 141 -15.84 -4.94 8.98
CA SER A 141 -17.06 -4.79 9.78
C SER A 141 -16.90 -5.31 11.21
N THR A 142 -15.98 -6.26 11.41
CA THR A 142 -15.68 -6.86 12.72
C THR A 142 -14.42 -6.27 13.37
N TYR A 143 -13.74 -5.35 12.70
CA TYR A 143 -12.52 -4.75 13.22
C TYR A 143 -12.82 -3.87 14.45
N PRO A 144 -12.01 -3.92 15.53
CA PRO A 144 -12.27 -3.17 16.74
C PRO A 144 -12.50 -1.68 16.47
N GLY A 145 -13.58 -1.13 17.03
CA GLY A 145 -13.96 0.27 16.87
C GLY A 145 -14.69 0.61 15.57
N VAL A 146 -14.90 -0.32 14.65
CA VAL A 146 -15.69 -0.07 13.44
C VAL A 146 -17.18 -0.06 13.75
N ASP A 147 -17.87 0.92 13.22
CA ASP A 147 -19.34 0.97 13.17
C ASP A 147 -19.83 0.31 11.88
N ALA A 148 -20.31 -0.91 11.98
CA ALA A 148 -20.78 -1.70 10.84
C ALA A 148 -22.00 -1.07 10.11
N GLN A 149 -22.66 -0.06 10.68
CA GLN A 149 -23.74 0.69 10.03
C GLN A 149 -23.21 1.87 9.20
N ARG A 150 -21.90 2.18 9.29
CA ARG A 150 -21.26 3.29 8.58
C ARG A 150 -20.08 2.80 7.77
N LEU A 151 -20.37 1.88 6.83
CA LEU A 151 -19.39 1.33 5.90
C LEU A 151 -19.53 2.00 4.52
N GLY A 152 -18.40 2.24 3.87
CA GLY A 152 -18.34 2.74 2.51
C GLY A 152 -17.31 1.99 1.68
N ALA A 153 -17.42 2.07 0.36
CA ALA A 153 -16.46 1.53 -0.58
C ALA A 153 -15.92 2.64 -1.49
N PHE A 154 -14.63 2.57 -1.77
CA PHE A 154 -13.92 3.46 -2.68
C PHE A 154 -13.07 2.61 -3.64
N GLY A 155 -13.39 2.69 -4.91
CA GLY A 155 -12.66 1.96 -5.95
C GLY A 155 -11.90 2.88 -6.88
N ILE A 156 -10.74 2.44 -7.34
CA ILE A 156 -9.86 3.19 -8.22
C ILE A 156 -9.74 2.40 -9.53
N CYS A 157 -10.06 3.04 -10.67
CA CYS A 157 -10.01 2.41 -11.99
C CYS A 157 -10.85 1.11 -12.02
N GLY A 158 -10.25 -0.04 -12.35
CA GLY A 158 -10.94 -1.34 -12.32
C GLY A 158 -11.49 -1.72 -10.94
N GLY A 159 -10.89 -1.24 -9.84
CA GLY A 159 -11.44 -1.43 -8.49
C GLY A 159 -12.78 -0.71 -8.24
N GLY A 160 -13.12 0.26 -9.08
CA GLY A 160 -14.40 1.00 -9.00
C GLY A 160 -15.30 0.82 -10.22
N GLY A 161 -14.87 0.04 -11.20
CA GLY A 161 -15.59 -0.12 -12.47
C GLY A 161 -16.36 -1.44 -12.59
N TYR A 162 -16.31 -2.31 -11.58
CA TYR A 162 -16.97 -3.62 -11.58
C TYR A 162 -18.13 -3.67 -10.60
#